data_3e77f09aa2d35faf44d7d2c8975cbf82
#
_entry.id   3e77f09aa2d35faf44d7d2c8975cbf82
#
_cell.length_a   1.000
_cell.length_b   1.000
_cell.length_c   1.000
_cell.angle_alpha   90.00
_cell.angle_beta   90.00
_cell.angle_gamma   90.00
#
_symmetry.space_group_name_H-M   'P 1'
#
loop_
_entity.id
_entity.type
_entity.pdbx_description
1 polymer ?
#
loop_
_entity_poly.entity_id
_entity_poly.type
_entity_poly.pdbx_seq_one_letter_code
_entity_poly.pdbx_strand_id
1 'polypeptide(L)'
;KFFSVADAESAGITNTYSDATAAVAKWVISAYGATGDTVTIKVTEPNGVVVNLGTYTTVAGDSSIALLGASIATFINAGTVVHGYSATFSTATLLLTFPKKLGIFPNSGSPLAITIVGTVAGTITQPLGSGSTVQGVASKLAVFHYHISEFFRLQPKGVLYVGFYGVPSTYNFNEITTMVNYSSGKIRQIGVYLNGECHAYTSADLTAINTQIAT
;
A
#
# COMPACT_ATOMS: atom_id res chain seq x y z
N LYS A 1 -23.71 8.70 -8.68
CA LYS A 1 -24.65 8.96 -7.58
C LYS A 1 -24.89 7.68 -6.82
N PHE A 2 -24.72 7.72 -5.49
CA PHE A 2 -24.86 6.59 -4.58
C PHE A 2 -25.86 6.91 -3.47
N PHE A 3 -26.58 5.91 -3.02
CA PHE A 3 -27.50 5.94 -1.89
C PHE A 3 -27.04 5.06 -0.72
N SER A 4 -26.00 4.25 -0.96
CA SER A 4 -25.43 3.34 0.03
C SER A 4 -23.98 2.99 -0.33
N VAL A 5 -23.26 2.38 0.61
CA VAL A 5 -21.93 1.78 0.34
C VAL A 5 -22.08 0.64 -0.70
N ALA A 6 -23.14 -0.17 -0.59
CA ALA A 6 -23.37 -1.28 -1.52
C ALA A 6 -23.54 -0.83 -2.97
N ASP A 7 -24.16 0.36 -3.21
CA ASP A 7 -24.24 0.94 -4.55
C ASP A 7 -22.85 1.26 -5.11
N ALA A 8 -21.95 1.79 -4.26
CA ALA A 8 -20.57 2.08 -4.66
C ALA A 8 -19.78 0.80 -4.94
N GLU A 9 -19.95 -0.23 -4.11
CA GLU A 9 -19.32 -1.53 -4.31
C GLU A 9 -19.80 -2.20 -5.61
N SER A 10 -21.10 -2.11 -5.90
CA SER A 10 -21.69 -2.58 -7.17
C SER A 10 -21.15 -1.84 -8.39
N ALA A 11 -20.69 -0.59 -8.21
CA ALA A 11 -20.01 0.20 -9.24
C ALA A 11 -18.50 -0.07 -9.31
N GLY A 12 -17.98 -1.04 -8.55
CA GLY A 12 -16.58 -1.43 -8.56
C GLY A 12 -15.69 -0.66 -7.59
N ILE A 13 -16.24 0.21 -6.72
CA ILE A 13 -15.48 0.93 -5.70
C ILE A 13 -15.42 0.07 -4.45
N THR A 14 -14.35 -0.69 -4.30
CA THR A 14 -14.21 -1.69 -3.23
C THR A 14 -12.96 -1.41 -2.38
N ASN A 15 -12.92 -2.01 -1.18
CA ASN A 15 -11.76 -1.99 -0.28
C ASN A 15 -10.84 -3.22 -0.46
N THR A 16 -10.87 -3.86 -1.62
CA THR A 16 -10.08 -5.07 -1.89
C THR A 16 -8.63 -4.78 -2.27
N TYR A 17 -8.25 -3.52 -2.43
CA TYR A 17 -6.91 -3.11 -2.87
C TYR A 17 -6.49 -3.72 -4.22
N SER A 18 -7.44 -4.07 -5.08
CA SER A 18 -7.19 -4.74 -6.36
C SER A 18 -6.32 -3.89 -7.31
N ASP A 19 -6.50 -2.58 -7.29
CA ASP A 19 -5.78 -1.58 -8.08
C ASP A 19 -4.43 -1.14 -7.47
N ALA A 20 -4.10 -1.61 -6.25
CA ALA A 20 -2.83 -1.32 -5.62
C ALA A 20 -1.69 -2.20 -6.17
N THR A 21 -0.47 -1.65 -6.17
CA THR A 21 0.74 -2.44 -6.41
C THR A 21 1.39 -2.78 -5.07
N ALA A 22 1.70 -4.06 -4.87
CA ALA A 22 2.45 -4.50 -3.70
C ALA A 22 3.91 -4.05 -3.80
N ALA A 23 4.44 -3.48 -2.73
CA ALA A 23 5.88 -3.21 -2.63
C ALA A 23 6.67 -4.52 -2.48
N VAL A 24 7.91 -4.54 -2.96
CA VAL A 24 8.81 -5.68 -2.85
C VAL A 24 10.16 -5.24 -2.30
N ALA A 25 10.54 -5.77 -1.13
CA ALA A 25 11.88 -5.60 -0.58
C ALA A 25 12.81 -6.70 -1.06
N LYS A 26 14.11 -6.39 -1.08
CA LYS A 26 15.16 -7.29 -1.53
C LYS A 26 16.17 -7.54 -0.41
N TRP A 27 16.46 -8.81 -0.14
CA TRP A 27 17.57 -9.24 0.68
C TRP A 27 18.49 -10.16 -0.14
N VAL A 28 19.74 -9.74 -0.34
CA VAL A 28 20.76 -10.55 -1.02
C VAL A 28 21.52 -11.32 0.04
N ILE A 29 21.41 -12.64 0.01
CA ILE A 29 22.11 -13.56 0.93
C ILE A 29 23.51 -13.78 0.37
N SER A 30 24.53 -13.53 1.18
CA SER A 30 25.95 -13.68 0.81
C SER A 30 26.63 -14.87 1.48
N ALA A 31 26.06 -15.40 2.58
CA ALA A 31 26.53 -16.63 3.25
C ALA A 31 25.34 -17.40 3.82
N TYR A 32 25.38 -18.74 3.71
CA TYR A 32 24.30 -19.60 4.20
C TYR A 32 24.44 -20.03 5.68
N GLY A 33 25.58 -19.74 6.28
CA GLY A 33 25.80 -19.96 7.71
C GLY A 33 26.05 -21.42 8.12
N ALA A 34 25.91 -21.69 9.40
CA ALA A 34 26.04 -22.99 10.02
C ALA A 34 24.66 -23.52 10.48
N THR A 35 24.56 -24.82 10.67
CA THR A 35 23.37 -25.44 11.27
C THR A 35 23.16 -24.90 12.68
N GLY A 36 21.94 -24.44 12.99
CA GLY A 36 21.57 -23.82 14.26
C GLY A 36 21.64 -22.29 14.25
N ASP A 37 22.15 -21.65 13.21
CA ASP A 37 22.06 -20.20 13.06
C ASP A 37 20.57 -19.79 12.96
N THR A 38 20.24 -18.58 13.42
CA THR A 38 18.85 -18.10 13.35
C THR A 38 18.73 -16.81 12.54
N VAL A 39 17.65 -16.72 11.78
CA VAL A 39 17.25 -15.56 10.98
C VAL A 39 15.86 -15.12 11.41
N THR A 40 15.77 -14.01 12.12
CA THR A 40 14.50 -13.40 12.53
C THR A 40 14.13 -12.27 11.59
N ILE A 41 12.93 -12.33 11.02
CA ILE A 41 12.45 -11.37 10.03
C ILE A 41 11.28 -10.60 10.61
N LYS A 42 11.40 -9.26 10.63
CA LYS A 42 10.38 -8.35 11.18
C LYS A 42 10.10 -7.23 10.19
N VAL A 43 8.87 -6.73 10.21
CA VAL A 43 8.46 -5.54 9.45
C VAL A 43 7.77 -4.56 10.38
N THR A 44 8.16 -3.28 10.32
CA THR A 44 7.46 -2.20 11.02
C THR A 44 6.41 -1.62 10.09
N GLU A 45 5.14 -1.62 10.51
CA GLU A 45 4.00 -1.05 9.77
C GLU A 45 3.80 0.45 10.10
N PRO A 46 2.96 1.21 9.31
CA PRO A 46 2.78 2.67 9.46
C PRO A 46 2.38 3.14 10.86
N ASN A 47 1.66 2.30 11.60
CA ASN A 47 1.21 2.56 12.97
C ASN A 47 2.28 2.27 14.03
N GLY A 48 3.51 1.95 13.61
CA GLY A 48 4.62 1.56 14.49
C GLY A 48 4.53 0.12 15.01
N VAL A 49 3.52 -0.63 14.62
CA VAL A 49 3.41 -2.05 15.00
C VAL A 49 4.48 -2.86 14.28
N VAL A 50 5.20 -3.68 15.04
CA VAL A 50 6.19 -4.61 14.51
C VAL A 50 5.52 -5.96 14.24
N VAL A 51 5.40 -6.32 12.99
CA VAL A 51 4.94 -7.65 12.54
C VAL A 51 6.14 -8.58 12.51
N ASN A 52 6.12 -9.61 13.33
CA ASN A 52 7.16 -10.65 13.32
C ASN A 52 6.74 -11.75 12.33
N LEU A 53 7.48 -11.90 11.23
CA LEU A 53 7.26 -12.95 10.24
C LEU A 53 7.79 -14.32 10.72
N GLY A 54 8.58 -14.32 11.81
CA GLY A 54 9.10 -15.50 12.48
C GLY A 54 10.62 -15.54 12.54
N THR A 55 11.10 -16.59 13.19
CA THR A 55 12.52 -16.92 13.30
C THR A 55 12.77 -18.26 12.64
N TYR A 56 13.51 -18.26 11.55
CA TYR A 56 14.00 -19.47 10.90
C TYR A 56 15.28 -19.94 11.55
N THR A 57 15.38 -21.23 11.86
CA THR A 57 16.62 -21.86 12.34
C THR A 57 17.18 -22.73 11.22
N THR A 58 18.42 -22.47 10.83
CA THR A 58 19.11 -23.23 9.76
C THR A 58 19.28 -24.70 10.14
N VAL A 59 19.12 -25.56 9.16
CA VAL A 59 19.25 -27.01 9.31
C VAL A 59 20.40 -27.53 8.44
N ALA A 60 20.82 -28.79 8.64
CA ALA A 60 21.89 -29.39 7.85
C ALA A 60 21.62 -29.40 6.32
N GLY A 61 20.34 -29.36 5.93
CA GLY A 61 19.92 -29.27 4.53
C GLY A 61 20.20 -27.90 3.88
N ASP A 62 20.41 -26.82 4.66
CA ASP A 62 20.67 -25.46 4.16
C ASP A 62 22.15 -25.28 3.78
N SER A 63 22.73 -26.24 3.09
CA SER A 63 24.18 -26.33 2.81
C SER A 63 24.65 -25.44 1.65
N SER A 64 23.80 -24.53 1.19
CA SER A 64 24.12 -23.50 0.18
C SER A 64 23.20 -22.31 0.30
N ILE A 65 23.59 -21.17 -0.29
CA ILE A 65 22.74 -19.97 -0.36
C ILE A 65 21.39 -20.29 -1.04
N ALA A 66 21.40 -21.12 -2.07
CA ALA A 66 20.18 -21.50 -2.80
C ALA A 66 19.21 -22.29 -1.91
N LEU A 67 19.68 -23.25 -1.15
CA LEU A 67 18.87 -24.08 -0.25
C LEU A 67 18.37 -23.26 0.93
N LEU A 68 19.23 -22.49 1.60
CA LEU A 68 18.83 -21.61 2.68
C LEU A 68 17.76 -20.60 2.24
N GLY A 69 17.97 -19.93 1.12
CA GLY A 69 17.03 -18.94 0.62
C GLY A 69 15.67 -19.51 0.27
N ALA A 70 15.64 -20.71 -0.33
CA ALA A 70 14.41 -21.45 -0.62
C ALA A 70 13.69 -21.86 0.68
N SER A 71 14.43 -22.33 1.69
CA SER A 71 13.90 -22.71 3.00
C SER A 71 13.27 -21.51 3.71
N ILE A 72 13.98 -20.34 3.73
CA ILE A 72 13.45 -19.10 4.32
C ILE A 72 12.19 -18.63 3.58
N ALA A 73 12.18 -18.65 2.25
CA ALA A 73 10.99 -18.29 1.47
C ALA A 73 9.80 -19.19 1.81
N THR A 74 10.00 -20.48 1.90
CA THR A 74 8.98 -21.46 2.30
C THR A 74 8.48 -21.19 3.72
N PHE A 75 9.37 -20.89 4.65
CA PHE A 75 9.04 -20.55 6.03
C PHE A 75 8.15 -19.31 6.13
N ILE A 76 8.50 -18.22 5.44
CA ILE A 76 7.69 -17.01 5.38
C ILE A 76 6.30 -17.32 4.78
N ASN A 77 6.27 -18.04 3.66
CA ASN A 77 5.02 -18.35 2.96
C ASN A 77 4.07 -19.23 3.77
N ALA A 78 4.57 -20.06 4.66
CA ALA A 78 3.75 -20.83 5.58
C ALA A 78 2.92 -19.93 6.54
N GLY A 79 3.41 -18.71 6.85
CA GLY A 79 2.73 -17.75 7.69
C GLY A 79 1.91 -16.70 6.94
N THR A 80 1.86 -16.72 5.61
CA THR A 80 1.23 -15.65 4.78
C THR A 80 -0.22 -15.38 5.16
N VAL A 81 -1.01 -16.39 5.49
CA VAL A 81 -2.42 -16.23 5.90
C VAL A 81 -2.55 -15.41 7.19
N VAL A 82 -1.53 -15.45 8.06
CA VAL A 82 -1.53 -14.76 9.35
C VAL A 82 -1.01 -13.32 9.22
N HIS A 83 0.14 -13.13 8.57
CA HIS A 83 0.80 -11.82 8.49
C HIS A 83 0.62 -11.10 7.15
N GLY A 84 0.19 -11.78 6.08
CA GLY A 84 -0.08 -11.18 4.78
C GLY A 84 1.14 -10.97 3.87
N TYR A 85 2.36 -11.26 4.34
CA TYR A 85 3.60 -11.17 3.56
C TYR A 85 3.87 -12.47 2.84
N SER A 86 4.50 -12.40 1.66
CA SER A 86 4.98 -13.58 0.93
C SER A 86 6.41 -13.38 0.45
N ALA A 87 7.10 -14.47 0.17
CA ALA A 87 8.48 -14.41 -0.29
C ALA A 87 8.72 -15.31 -1.49
N THR A 88 9.63 -14.88 -2.36
CA THR A 88 10.22 -15.71 -3.43
C THR A 88 11.73 -15.64 -3.34
N PHE A 89 12.40 -16.68 -3.79
CA PHE A 89 13.86 -16.73 -3.80
C PHE A 89 14.37 -17.13 -5.18
N SER A 90 15.39 -16.43 -5.67
CA SER A 90 16.09 -16.75 -6.90
C SER A 90 17.53 -16.22 -6.84
N THR A 91 18.50 -17.03 -7.20
CA THR A 91 19.92 -16.67 -7.37
C THR A 91 20.45 -15.79 -6.23
N ALA A 92 20.51 -16.24 -5.00
CA ALA A 92 20.97 -15.53 -3.81
C ALA A 92 20.08 -14.35 -3.36
N THR A 93 18.94 -14.09 -4.00
CA THR A 93 18.06 -12.96 -3.67
C THR A 93 16.72 -13.47 -3.13
N LEU A 94 16.38 -13.08 -1.91
CA LEU A 94 15.05 -13.19 -1.34
C LEU A 94 14.29 -11.90 -1.64
N LEU A 95 13.13 -12.03 -2.28
CA LEU A 95 12.17 -10.95 -2.52
C LEU A 95 11.01 -11.10 -1.55
N LEU A 96 10.82 -10.12 -0.67
CA LEU A 96 9.69 -10.07 0.26
C LEU A 96 8.62 -9.15 -0.31
N THR A 97 7.45 -9.70 -0.60
CA THR A 97 6.28 -8.95 -1.08
C THR A 97 5.42 -8.52 0.11
N PHE A 98 5.17 -7.22 0.19
CA PHE A 98 4.35 -6.58 1.22
C PHE A 98 2.86 -6.71 0.88
N PRO A 99 1.95 -6.71 1.87
CA PRO A 99 0.52 -6.61 1.62
C PRO A 99 0.16 -5.35 0.85
N LYS A 100 -0.70 -5.45 -0.15
CA LYS A 100 -1.16 -4.31 -0.97
C LYS A 100 -1.78 -3.17 -0.17
N LYS A 101 -2.40 -3.50 0.99
CA LYS A 101 -3.01 -2.50 1.89
C LYS A 101 -2.01 -1.47 2.45
N LEU A 102 -0.71 -1.77 2.43
CA LEU A 102 0.33 -0.85 2.91
C LEU A 102 0.66 0.26 1.91
N GLY A 103 0.20 0.14 0.65
CA GLY A 103 0.35 1.18 -0.37
C GLY A 103 1.81 1.61 -0.53
N ILE A 104 2.02 2.92 -0.46
CA ILE A 104 3.34 3.56 -0.61
C ILE A 104 4.22 3.52 0.64
N PHE A 105 3.69 3.13 1.79
CA PHE A 105 4.44 3.17 3.05
C PHE A 105 5.81 2.48 2.97
N PRO A 106 5.96 1.29 2.35
CA PRO A 106 7.26 0.63 2.26
C PRO A 106 8.26 1.34 1.34
N ASN A 107 7.85 2.36 0.58
CA ASN A 107 8.71 3.08 -0.36
C ASN A 107 9.67 4.04 0.35
N SER A 108 9.43 4.34 1.62
CA SER A 108 10.26 5.22 2.44
C SER A 108 10.75 4.51 3.71
N GLY A 109 11.86 4.99 4.27
CA GLY A 109 12.42 4.44 5.49
C GLY A 109 13.02 3.03 5.33
N SER A 110 13.04 2.27 6.41
CA SER A 110 13.60 0.93 6.50
C SER A 110 12.64 -0.02 7.22
N PRO A 111 11.48 -0.34 6.59
CA PRO A 111 10.44 -1.13 7.26
C PRO A 111 10.87 -2.58 7.54
N LEU A 112 11.75 -3.18 6.72
CA LEU A 112 12.22 -4.55 6.88
C LEU A 112 13.46 -4.61 7.78
N ALA A 113 13.42 -5.42 8.81
CA ALA A 113 14.55 -5.73 9.69
C ALA A 113 14.80 -7.24 9.68
N ILE A 114 16.06 -7.62 9.48
CA ILE A 114 16.54 -9.00 9.58
C ILE A 114 17.60 -9.05 10.65
N THR A 115 17.34 -9.84 11.70
CA THR A 115 18.29 -10.08 12.80
C THR A 115 18.84 -11.48 12.65
N ILE A 116 20.17 -11.59 12.61
CA ILE A 116 20.88 -12.85 12.43
C ILE A 116 21.68 -13.15 13.70
N VAL A 117 21.59 -14.40 14.17
CA VAL A 117 22.48 -14.95 15.19
C VAL A 117 23.21 -16.11 14.53
N GLY A 118 24.53 -15.96 14.37
CA GLY A 118 25.38 -16.93 13.69
C GLY A 118 26.17 -16.33 12.53
N THR A 119 26.41 -17.11 11.50
CA THR A 119 27.29 -16.79 10.37
C THR A 119 26.55 -16.61 9.03
N VAL A 120 25.21 -16.75 9.01
CA VAL A 120 24.40 -16.29 7.87
C VAL A 120 24.68 -14.82 7.61
N ALA A 121 24.81 -14.41 6.36
CA ALA A 121 25.06 -13.02 6.00
C ALA A 121 24.25 -12.59 4.78
N GLY A 122 23.97 -11.29 4.70
CA GLY A 122 23.27 -10.70 3.55
C GLY A 122 23.06 -9.22 3.71
N THR A 123 22.61 -8.58 2.62
CA THR A 123 22.35 -7.14 2.56
C THR A 123 20.91 -6.86 2.14
N ILE A 124 20.21 -6.02 2.92
CA ILE A 124 18.86 -5.55 2.59
C ILE A 124 18.98 -4.28 1.75
N THR A 125 18.21 -4.18 0.69
CA THR A 125 18.07 -2.95 -0.09
C THR A 125 16.82 -2.19 0.40
N GLN A 126 17.06 -1.00 0.96
CA GLN A 126 16.04 -0.06 1.49
C GLN A 126 16.57 1.38 1.36
N PRO A 127 15.70 2.40 1.23
CA PRO A 127 14.26 2.32 1.03
C PRO A 127 13.90 1.63 -0.29
N LEU A 128 12.66 1.16 -0.41
CA LEU A 128 12.19 0.50 -1.62
C LEU A 128 12.12 1.51 -2.77
N GLY A 129 12.45 1.03 -3.99
CA GLY A 129 12.50 1.88 -5.18
C GLY A 129 13.89 2.31 -5.61
N SER A 130 14.92 2.01 -4.83
CA SER A 130 16.31 2.11 -5.29
C SER A 130 16.75 0.76 -5.89
N GLY A 131 17.15 0.76 -7.16
CA GLY A 131 17.59 -0.46 -7.85
C GLY A 131 16.45 -1.38 -8.30
N SER A 132 16.59 -2.70 -8.11
CA SER A 132 15.68 -3.73 -8.64
C SER A 132 14.48 -4.05 -7.74
N THR A 133 14.06 -3.15 -6.87
CA THR A 133 12.89 -3.33 -6.01
C THR A 133 11.63 -2.73 -6.66
N VAL A 134 10.46 -3.21 -6.25
CA VAL A 134 9.18 -2.68 -6.71
C VAL A 134 8.64 -1.72 -5.68
N GLN A 135 8.29 -0.51 -6.11
CA GLN A 135 7.57 0.44 -5.26
C GLN A 135 6.11 0.04 -5.11
N GLY A 136 5.60 0.20 -3.90
CA GLY A 136 4.17 0.07 -3.63
C GLY A 136 3.41 1.27 -4.20
N VAL A 137 2.19 1.01 -4.66
CA VAL A 137 1.24 2.04 -5.10
C VAL A 137 -0.05 1.88 -4.31
N ALA A 138 -0.54 2.99 -3.76
CA ALA A 138 -1.78 2.98 -2.98
C ALA A 138 -3.00 2.64 -3.85
N SER A 139 -3.98 1.96 -3.26
CA SER A 139 -5.27 1.75 -3.89
C SER A 139 -6.07 3.04 -3.90
N LYS A 140 -6.43 3.54 -5.06
CA LYS A 140 -7.38 4.66 -5.21
C LYS A 140 -8.80 4.22 -4.84
N LEU A 141 -9.19 3.00 -5.25
CA LEU A 141 -10.52 2.47 -4.97
C LEU A 141 -10.77 2.29 -3.48
N ALA A 142 -9.79 1.78 -2.72
CA ALA A 142 -9.92 1.63 -1.27
C ALA A 142 -10.04 2.99 -0.55
N VAL A 143 -9.30 4.01 -1.01
CA VAL A 143 -9.42 5.38 -0.46
C VAL A 143 -10.81 5.95 -0.74
N PHE A 144 -11.33 5.82 -1.96
CA PHE A 144 -12.67 6.26 -2.30
C PHE A 144 -13.74 5.51 -1.51
N HIS A 145 -13.60 4.18 -1.40
CA HIS A 145 -14.50 3.36 -0.59
C HIS A 145 -14.54 3.83 0.87
N TYR A 146 -13.39 4.13 1.45
CA TYR A 146 -13.30 4.67 2.81
C TYR A 146 -14.11 5.97 2.96
N HIS A 147 -13.89 6.96 2.10
CA HIS A 147 -14.60 8.24 2.17
C HIS A 147 -16.12 8.09 1.94
N ILE A 148 -16.53 7.21 1.02
CA ILE A 148 -17.94 6.90 0.78
C ILE A 148 -18.55 6.22 2.01
N SER A 149 -17.85 5.27 2.60
CA SER A 149 -18.31 4.57 3.82
C SER A 149 -18.47 5.53 4.99
N GLU A 150 -17.51 6.43 5.21
CA GLU A 150 -17.60 7.45 6.25
C GLU A 150 -18.75 8.43 6.02
N PHE A 151 -19.01 8.82 4.76
CA PHE A 151 -20.17 9.65 4.45
C PHE A 151 -21.46 8.95 4.87
N PHE A 152 -21.70 7.69 4.45
CA PHE A 152 -22.92 6.96 4.81
C PHE A 152 -22.99 6.57 6.29
N ARG A 153 -21.85 6.42 6.97
CA ARG A 153 -21.82 6.26 8.43
C ARG A 153 -22.38 7.48 9.13
N LEU A 154 -22.03 8.70 8.65
CA LEU A 154 -22.48 9.96 9.24
C LEU A 154 -23.87 10.39 8.72
N GLN A 155 -24.20 10.03 7.49
CA GLN A 155 -25.43 10.42 6.79
C GLN A 155 -26.10 9.19 6.15
N PRO A 156 -26.69 8.27 6.96
CA PRO A 156 -27.21 6.99 6.44
C PRO A 156 -28.33 7.13 5.39
N LYS A 157 -29.04 8.27 5.39
CA LYS A 157 -30.12 8.60 4.42
C LYS A 157 -29.67 9.64 3.40
N GLY A 158 -28.39 9.97 3.37
CA GLY A 158 -27.83 10.95 2.45
C GLY A 158 -27.79 10.45 1.01
N VAL A 159 -27.64 11.37 0.09
CA VAL A 159 -27.38 11.11 -1.32
C VAL A 159 -26.01 11.65 -1.64
N LEU A 160 -25.12 10.78 -2.09
CA LEU A 160 -23.74 11.14 -2.40
C LEU A 160 -23.54 11.20 -3.93
N TYR A 161 -23.04 12.33 -4.42
CA TYR A 161 -22.55 12.48 -5.78
C TYR A 161 -21.02 12.39 -5.73
N VAL A 162 -20.44 11.51 -6.52
CA VAL A 162 -19.00 11.30 -6.58
C VAL A 162 -18.53 11.48 -8.01
N GLY A 163 -17.52 12.32 -8.21
CA GLY A 163 -16.80 12.48 -9.47
C GLY A 163 -15.36 11.98 -9.30
N PHE A 164 -14.90 11.15 -10.23
CA PHE A 164 -13.53 10.69 -10.32
C PHE A 164 -12.88 11.31 -11.54
N TYR A 165 -11.85 12.08 -11.31
CA TYR A 165 -11.16 12.80 -12.37
C TYR A 165 -9.68 12.38 -12.40
N GLY A 166 -9.10 12.37 -13.59
CA GLY A 166 -7.68 12.15 -13.76
C GLY A 166 -6.86 13.30 -13.16
N VAL A 167 -5.57 13.06 -12.92
CA VAL A 167 -4.64 14.10 -12.49
C VAL A 167 -4.36 15.05 -13.67
N PRO A 168 -4.79 16.32 -13.61
CA PRO A 168 -4.53 17.28 -14.68
C PRO A 168 -3.09 17.83 -14.57
N SER A 169 -2.60 18.42 -15.65
CA SER A 169 -1.34 19.18 -15.63
C SER A 169 -1.45 20.49 -14.85
N THR A 170 -2.66 21.03 -14.75
CA THR A 170 -2.98 22.24 -13.98
C THR A 170 -4.33 22.09 -13.30
N TYR A 171 -4.39 22.32 -12.01
CA TYR A 171 -5.61 22.20 -11.22
C TYR A 171 -6.43 23.49 -11.33
N ASN A 172 -7.55 23.46 -12.07
CA ASN A 172 -8.50 24.57 -12.20
C ASN A 172 -9.87 24.25 -11.59
N PHE A 173 -10.09 23.00 -11.21
CA PHE A 173 -11.31 22.51 -10.53
C PHE A 173 -12.62 22.70 -11.32
N ASN A 174 -12.57 22.82 -12.64
CA ASN A 174 -13.77 22.97 -13.49
C ASN A 174 -14.73 21.77 -13.36
N GLU A 175 -14.24 20.63 -12.89
CA GLU A 175 -15.00 19.41 -12.59
C GLU A 175 -16.06 19.65 -11.52
N ILE A 176 -15.84 20.60 -10.60
CA ILE A 176 -16.81 20.99 -9.57
C ILE A 176 -18.07 21.57 -10.23
N THR A 177 -17.91 22.52 -11.15
CA THR A 177 -19.02 23.08 -11.93
C THR A 177 -19.75 22.00 -12.71
N THR A 178 -19.03 21.06 -13.31
CA THR A 178 -19.62 19.91 -14.02
C THR A 178 -20.48 19.07 -13.08
N MET A 179 -20.01 18.78 -11.85
CA MET A 179 -20.78 18.04 -10.85
C MET A 179 -22.03 18.79 -10.37
N VAL A 180 -21.89 20.10 -10.10
CA VAL A 180 -23.01 20.94 -9.66
C VAL A 180 -24.11 20.94 -10.75
N ASN A 181 -23.75 21.14 -11.99
CA ASN A 181 -24.67 21.11 -13.12
C ASN A 181 -25.33 19.73 -13.31
N TYR A 182 -24.55 18.63 -13.19
CA TYR A 182 -25.08 17.27 -13.24
C TYR A 182 -26.12 16.99 -12.15
N SER A 183 -25.95 17.56 -10.98
CA SER A 183 -26.88 17.39 -9.86
C SER A 183 -28.16 18.24 -9.98
N SER A 184 -28.23 19.16 -10.93
CA SER A 184 -29.35 20.11 -11.09
C SER A 184 -29.63 20.89 -9.80
N GLY A 185 -28.58 21.39 -9.14
CA GLY A 185 -28.66 22.19 -7.92
C GLY A 185 -29.03 21.42 -6.65
N LYS A 186 -28.95 20.09 -6.65
CA LYS A 186 -29.28 19.25 -5.48
C LYS A 186 -28.11 19.08 -4.50
N ILE A 187 -26.89 19.44 -4.91
CA ILE A 187 -25.72 19.37 -4.03
C ILE A 187 -25.80 20.49 -2.97
N ARG A 188 -25.65 20.14 -1.71
CA ARG A 188 -25.67 21.06 -0.56
C ARG A 188 -24.29 21.25 0.05
N GLN A 189 -23.40 20.30 -0.17
CA GLN A 189 -22.05 20.33 0.37
C GLN A 189 -21.11 19.66 -0.63
N ILE A 190 -19.94 20.23 -0.83
CA ILE A 190 -18.90 19.72 -1.72
C ILE A 190 -17.65 19.44 -0.89
N GLY A 191 -17.13 18.23 -0.98
CA GLY A 191 -15.80 17.86 -0.50
C GLY A 191 -14.90 17.58 -1.70
N VAL A 192 -13.72 18.20 -1.71
CA VAL A 192 -12.69 17.92 -2.73
C VAL A 192 -11.56 17.15 -2.07
N TYR A 193 -11.25 15.98 -2.60
CA TYR A 193 -10.10 15.19 -2.18
C TYR A 193 -9.05 15.20 -3.30
N LEU A 194 -7.88 15.72 -2.99
CA LEU A 194 -6.69 15.60 -3.84
C LEU A 194 -5.81 14.48 -3.33
N ASN A 195 -5.34 13.62 -4.24
CA ASN A 195 -4.34 12.65 -3.87
C ASN A 195 -3.04 13.38 -3.51
N GLY A 196 -2.67 13.38 -2.24
CA GLY A 196 -1.49 14.07 -1.71
C GLY A 196 -0.15 13.64 -2.33
N GLU A 197 -0.12 12.49 -3.02
CA GLU A 197 1.03 12.05 -3.82
C GLU A 197 1.18 12.88 -5.12
N CYS A 198 0.08 13.48 -5.58
CA CYS A 198 0.04 14.20 -6.86
C CYS A 198 0.05 15.71 -6.66
N HIS A 199 -0.61 16.19 -5.61
CA HIS A 199 -0.77 17.62 -5.37
C HIS A 199 -1.12 17.91 -3.91
N ALA A 200 -0.40 18.84 -3.28
CA ALA A 200 -0.73 19.35 -1.96
C ALA A 200 -1.61 20.61 -2.10
N TYR A 201 -2.62 20.76 -1.25
CA TYR A 201 -3.49 21.94 -1.26
C TYR A 201 -2.69 23.22 -1.02
N THR A 202 -2.96 24.23 -1.86
CA THR A 202 -2.43 25.59 -1.73
C THR A 202 -3.58 26.59 -1.54
N SER A 203 -3.27 27.83 -1.15
CA SER A 203 -4.26 28.91 -1.08
C SER A 203 -4.85 29.25 -2.46
N ALA A 204 -4.09 29.07 -3.54
CA ALA A 204 -4.57 29.24 -4.91
C ALA A 204 -5.63 28.19 -5.27
N ASP A 205 -5.46 26.93 -4.85
CA ASP A 205 -6.43 25.87 -5.07
C ASP A 205 -7.75 26.17 -4.36
N LEU A 206 -7.70 26.66 -3.11
CA LEU A 206 -8.89 27.06 -2.36
C LEU A 206 -9.65 28.21 -3.06
N THR A 207 -8.91 29.16 -3.63
CA THR A 207 -9.51 30.25 -4.42
C THR A 207 -10.18 29.72 -5.68
N ALA A 208 -9.51 28.82 -6.41
CA ALA A 208 -10.06 28.21 -7.61
C ALA A 208 -11.31 27.36 -7.31
N ILE A 209 -11.30 26.56 -6.24
CA ILE A 209 -12.46 25.79 -5.77
C ILE A 209 -13.63 26.72 -5.46
N ASN A 210 -13.41 27.80 -4.70
CA ASN A 210 -14.47 28.76 -4.35
C ASN A 210 -15.08 29.42 -5.60
N THR A 211 -14.24 29.74 -6.61
CA THR A 211 -14.73 30.29 -7.88
C THR A 211 -15.66 29.32 -8.59
N GLN A 212 -15.36 28.03 -8.60
CA GLN A 212 -16.18 27.00 -9.25
C GLN A 212 -17.50 26.70 -8.51
N ILE A 213 -17.55 26.95 -7.20
CA ILE A 213 -18.77 26.77 -6.39
C ILE A 213 -19.72 27.95 -6.56
N ALA A 214 -19.19 29.15 -6.80
CA ALA A 214 -19.96 30.37 -6.90
C ALA A 214 -20.67 30.56 -8.26
N THR A 215 -20.42 29.68 -9.24
CA THR A 215 -21.05 29.70 -10.57
C THR A 215 -22.30 28.83 -10.62
#